data_94811077bb7941e275250d16b2e71675
#
_entry.id   94811077bb7941e275250d16b2e71675
#
_cell.length_a   1.000
_cell.length_b   1.000
_cell.length_c   1.000
_cell.angle_alpha   90.00
_cell.angle_beta   90.00
_cell.angle_gamma   90.00
#
_symmetry.space_group_name_H-M   'P 1'
#
loop_
_entity.id
_entity.type
_entity.pdbx_description
1 polymer ?
#
loop_
_entity_poly.entity_id
_entity_poly.type
_entity_poly.pdbx_seq_one_letter_code
_entity_poly.pdbx_strand_id
1 'polypeptide(L)'
;MTGAPGAPVALRAVVHGRVQGVGFRWATRERLVALGLDGVATNRRDGTVEVVVTGPRSAVDRLLAWLRDGATPGHDTRVDVDQDVGPGATSTP
;
A
#
# COMPACT_ATOMS: atom_id res chain seq x y z
N MET A 1 -19.80 13.99 10.90
CA MET A 1 -19.63 13.93 10.66
C MET A 1 -19.26 13.39 10.34
N THR A 2 -19.19 13.33 10.24
CA THR A 2 -18.85 12.98 10.01
C THR A 2 -18.18 12.37 9.48
N GLY A 3 -18.72 11.72 9.27
CA GLY A 3 -17.84 10.82 8.72
C GLY A 3 -16.62 11.47 8.34
N ALA A 4 -15.81 11.52 9.10
CA ALA A 4 -14.64 12.24 8.83
C ALA A 4 -14.03 11.75 7.55
N PRO A 5 -13.89 12.61 6.58
CA PRO A 5 -13.21 12.23 5.36
C PRO A 5 -11.82 11.73 5.61
N GLY A 6 -11.24 12.05 6.72
CA GLY A 6 -9.91 11.61 7.05
C GLY A 6 -9.85 10.37 7.93
N ALA A 7 -10.96 9.69 8.12
CA ALA A 7 -10.95 8.51 8.97
C ALA A 7 -9.93 7.50 8.44
N PRO A 8 -9.07 6.97 9.30
CA PRO A 8 -8.03 6.05 8.85
C PRO A 8 -8.60 4.74 8.35
N VAL A 9 -7.96 4.23 7.33
CA VAL A 9 -8.24 2.89 6.84
C VAL A 9 -6.93 2.12 6.84
N ALA A 10 -7.01 0.82 6.94
CA ALA A 10 -5.86 -0.05 6.85
C ALA A 10 -5.98 -0.87 5.58
N LEU A 11 -4.86 -1.08 4.93
CA LEU A 11 -4.86 -1.75 3.65
C LEU A 11 -3.56 -2.51 3.47
N ARG A 12 -3.66 -3.66 2.86
CA ARG A 12 -2.50 -4.44 2.46
C ARG A 12 -2.53 -4.65 0.96
N ALA A 13 -1.43 -4.38 0.31
CA ALA A 13 -1.29 -4.61 -1.11
C ALA A 13 -0.10 -5.51 -1.35
N VAL A 14 -0.24 -6.42 -2.29
CA VAL A 14 0.86 -7.30 -2.70
C VAL A 14 1.18 -6.97 -4.14
N VAL A 15 2.41 -6.53 -4.38
CA VAL A 15 2.84 -6.07 -5.69
C VAL A 15 3.67 -7.17 -6.35
N HIS A 16 3.25 -7.59 -7.52
CA HIS A 16 3.88 -8.63 -8.30
C HIS A 16 4.70 -8.04 -9.43
N GLY A 17 5.69 -8.78 -9.89
CA GLY A 17 6.52 -8.35 -11.00
C GLY A 17 7.97 -8.23 -10.59
N ARG A 18 8.72 -7.45 -11.35
CA ARG A 18 10.12 -7.21 -11.03
C ARG A 18 10.23 -6.02 -10.13
N VAL A 19 10.03 -6.27 -8.84
CA VAL A 19 9.94 -5.17 -7.88
C VAL A 19 10.98 -5.27 -6.77
N GLN A 20 11.59 -6.41 -6.58
CA GLN A 20 12.63 -6.53 -5.56
C GLN A 20 13.98 -6.14 -6.16
N GLY A 21 14.80 -5.48 -5.34
CA GLY A 21 16.15 -5.17 -5.75
C GLY A 21 16.32 -4.02 -6.72
N VAL A 22 15.26 -3.25 -6.96
CA VAL A 22 15.31 -2.14 -7.92
C VAL A 22 14.94 -0.80 -7.27
N GLY A 23 14.97 -0.74 -5.95
CA GLY A 23 14.62 0.49 -5.26
C GLY A 23 13.14 0.68 -5.03
N PHE A 24 12.34 -0.35 -5.27
CA PHE A 24 10.89 -0.23 -5.14
C PHE A 24 10.47 0.04 -3.69
N ARG A 25 11.06 -0.67 -2.74
CA ARG A 25 10.73 -0.45 -1.33
C ARG A 25 11.10 0.96 -0.88
N TRP A 26 12.26 1.43 -1.33
CA TRP A 26 12.68 2.77 -0.98
C TRP A 26 11.72 3.81 -1.55
N ALA A 27 11.36 3.66 -2.83
CA ALA A 27 10.44 4.60 -3.48
C ALA A 27 9.06 4.55 -2.80
N THR A 28 8.63 3.37 -2.38
CA THR A 28 7.37 3.23 -1.69
C THR A 28 7.39 3.95 -0.35
N ARG A 29 8.48 3.80 0.39
CA ARG A 29 8.62 4.52 1.67
C ARG A 29 8.57 6.01 1.47
N GLU A 30 9.25 6.50 0.44
CA GLU A 30 9.23 7.94 0.14
C GLU A 30 7.81 8.40 -0.17
N ARG A 31 7.08 7.58 -0.89
CA ARG A 31 5.70 7.92 -1.23
C ARG A 31 4.81 7.92 0.00
N LEU A 32 5.01 6.97 0.90
CA LEU A 32 4.26 6.93 2.14
C LEU A 32 4.47 8.21 2.94
N VAL A 33 5.72 8.64 3.06
CA VAL A 33 6.03 9.88 3.77
C VAL A 33 5.36 11.07 3.09
N ALA A 34 5.46 11.14 1.76
CA ALA A 34 4.89 12.26 1.03
C ALA A 34 3.37 12.34 1.18
N LEU A 35 2.73 11.20 1.34
CA LEU A 35 1.28 11.14 1.50
C LEU A 35 0.81 11.21 2.95
N GLY A 36 1.75 11.23 3.89
CA GLY A 36 1.40 11.25 5.30
C GLY A 36 0.84 9.93 5.79
N LEU A 37 1.24 8.84 5.19
CA LEU A 37 0.77 7.51 5.57
C LEU A 37 1.77 6.80 6.46
N ASP A 38 1.27 5.96 7.34
CA ASP A 38 2.09 5.05 8.11
C ASP A 38 2.10 3.70 7.41
N GLY A 39 3.25 3.10 7.29
CA GLY A 39 3.29 1.80 6.67
C GLY A 39 4.68 1.29 6.43
N VAL A 40 4.73 0.08 5.91
CA VAL A 40 6.00 -0.55 5.58
C VAL A 40 5.86 -1.31 4.26
N ALA A 41 6.98 -1.46 3.57
CA ALA A 41 7.08 -2.28 2.38
C ALA A 41 8.09 -3.38 2.67
N THR A 42 7.69 -4.62 2.43
CA THR A 42 8.50 -5.78 2.81
C THR A 42 8.64 -6.72 1.62
N ASN A 43 9.87 -7.14 1.35
CA ASN A 43 10.10 -8.19 0.35
C ASN A 43 9.59 -9.52 0.89
N ARG A 44 8.92 -10.26 0.03
CA ARG A 44 8.44 -11.60 0.38
C ARG A 44 9.28 -12.64 -0.35
N ARG A 45 9.21 -13.87 0.15
CA ARG A 45 9.97 -14.96 -0.45
C ARG A 45 9.61 -15.24 -1.89
N ASP A 46 8.36 -15.01 -2.25
CA ASP A 46 7.89 -15.34 -3.58
C ASP A 46 8.25 -14.26 -4.61
N GLY A 47 9.05 -13.29 -4.21
CA GLY A 47 9.47 -12.22 -5.12
C GLY A 47 8.56 -11.02 -5.14
N THR A 48 7.45 -11.07 -4.42
CA THR A 48 6.54 -9.93 -4.35
C THR A 48 6.99 -8.97 -3.25
N VAL A 49 6.39 -7.77 -3.26
CA VAL A 49 6.57 -6.81 -2.18
C VAL A 49 5.21 -6.58 -1.54
N GLU A 50 5.16 -6.74 -0.23
CA GLU A 50 3.94 -6.47 0.51
C GLU A 50 4.01 -5.06 1.06
N VAL A 51 2.96 -4.28 0.85
CA VAL A 51 2.84 -2.93 1.37
C VAL A 51 1.66 -2.91 2.34
N VAL A 52 1.95 -2.60 3.59
CA VAL A 52 0.91 -2.48 4.61
C VAL A 52 0.86 -1.01 5.01
N VAL A 53 -0.31 -0.41 4.96
CA VAL A 53 -0.44 1.02 5.13
C VAL A 53 -1.68 1.36 5.91
N THR A 54 -1.59 2.43 6.70
CA THR A 54 -2.71 2.97 7.45
C THR A 54 -2.70 4.49 7.29
N GLY A 55 -3.86 5.04 7.06
CA GLY A 55 -3.99 6.49 6.98
C GLY A 55 -5.32 6.89 6.37
N PRO A 56 -5.46 8.18 6.05
CA PRO A 56 -6.70 8.66 5.45
C PRO A 56 -6.98 7.97 4.13
N ARG A 57 -8.24 7.68 3.89
CA ARG A 57 -8.64 6.98 2.67
C ARG A 57 -8.14 7.68 1.41
N SER A 58 -8.23 9.00 1.36
CA SER A 58 -7.79 9.70 0.16
C SER A 58 -6.31 9.50 -0.11
N ALA A 59 -5.50 9.48 0.94
CA ALA A 59 -4.07 9.24 0.79
C ALA A 59 -3.79 7.81 0.38
N VAL A 60 -4.52 6.86 0.96
CA VAL A 60 -4.38 5.45 0.59
C VAL A 60 -4.75 5.25 -0.87
N ASP A 61 -5.82 5.90 -1.33
CA ASP A 61 -6.22 5.81 -2.73
C ASP A 61 -5.13 6.34 -3.66
N ARG A 62 -4.46 7.42 -3.27
CA ARG A 62 -3.35 7.96 -4.06
C ARG A 62 -2.18 7.01 -4.11
N LEU A 63 -1.92 6.33 -3.01
CA LEU A 63 -0.86 5.33 -3.00
C LEU A 63 -1.18 4.20 -3.97
N LEU A 64 -2.41 3.70 -3.95
CA LEU A 64 -2.81 2.63 -4.85
C LEU A 64 -2.71 3.05 -6.30
N ALA A 65 -3.12 4.27 -6.62
CA ALA A 65 -3.01 4.77 -7.97
C ALA A 65 -1.55 4.79 -8.42
N TRP A 66 -0.67 5.25 -7.53
CA TRP A 66 0.76 5.28 -7.84
C TRP A 66 1.32 3.88 -8.06
N LEU A 67 0.93 2.93 -7.22
CA LEU A 67 1.40 1.55 -7.37
C LEU A 67 0.94 0.95 -8.69
N ARG A 68 -0.25 1.30 -9.15
CA ARG A 68 -0.83 0.73 -10.37
C ARG A 68 -0.44 1.44 -11.64
N ASP A 69 0.00 2.68 -11.54
CA ASP A 69 0.28 3.48 -12.74
C ASP A 69 1.58 3.14 -13.42
N GLY A 70 2.39 2.33 -12.80
CA GLY A 70 3.67 1.99 -13.40
C GLY A 70 4.76 3.03 -13.24
N ALA A 71 4.53 4.04 -12.44
CA ALA A 71 5.56 5.04 -12.18
C ALA A 71 6.56 4.57 -11.12
N THR A 72 6.36 3.37 -10.61
CA THR A 72 7.24 2.80 -9.61
C THR A 72 8.51 2.27 -10.27
N PRO A 73 9.62 2.20 -9.52
CA PRO A 73 10.81 1.54 -10.03
C PRO A 73 10.54 0.06 -10.29
N GLY A 74 11.16 -0.46 -11.32
CA GLY A 74 10.97 -1.84 -11.68
C GLY A 74 9.77 -1.99 -12.58
N HIS A 75 9.20 -3.16 -12.58
CA HIS A 75 8.11 -3.46 -13.48
C HIS A 75 7.10 -4.31 -12.75
N ASP A 76 6.05 -3.66 -12.27
CA ASP A 76 4.98 -4.40 -11.61
C ASP A 76 3.97 -4.88 -12.63
N THR A 77 3.47 -6.08 -12.44
CA THR A 77 2.52 -6.67 -13.36
C THR A 77 1.13 -6.75 -12.77
N ARG A 78 1.03 -6.71 -11.44
CA ARG A 78 -0.26 -6.81 -10.78
C ARG A 78 -0.14 -6.31 -9.35
N VAL A 79 -1.18 -5.65 -8.89
CA VAL A 79 -1.28 -5.23 -7.50
C VAL A 79 -2.56 -5.84 -6.94
N ASP A 80 -2.39 -6.75 -6.00
CA ASP A 80 -3.53 -7.37 -5.31
C ASP A 80 -3.77 -6.61 -4.03
N VAL A 81 -4.98 -6.15 -3.83
CA VAL A 81 -5.34 -5.40 -2.65
C VAL A 81 -6.20 -6.26 -1.75
N ASP A 82 -5.77 -6.38 -0.51
CA ASP A 82 -6.53 -7.04 0.52
C ASP A 82 -6.89 -5.96 1.50
N GLN A 83 -8.08 -5.46 1.39
CA GLN A 83 -8.51 -4.36 2.20
C GLN A 83 -8.87 -4.85 3.59
N ASP A 84 -8.04 -4.48 4.50
CA ASP A 84 -8.28 -4.80 5.86
C ASP A 84 -9.00 -3.62 6.45
N VAL A 85 -10.15 -3.83 6.91
CA VAL A 85 -10.95 -2.72 7.38
C VAL A 85 -10.60 -2.29 8.78
N GLY A 86 -9.52 -2.78 9.28
CA GLY A 86 -9.05 -2.29 10.56
C GLY A 86 -9.74 -2.93 11.72
N PRO A 87 -9.59 -2.32 12.86
CA PRO A 87 -9.87 -2.98 14.11
C PRO A 87 -11.29 -3.47 14.25
N GLY A 88 -12.19 -2.88 13.70
CA GLY A 88 -13.53 -3.36 13.93
C GLY A 88 -13.89 -4.55 13.13
N ALA A 89 -13.08 -4.87 12.24
CA ALA A 89 -13.55 -5.83 11.35
C ALA A 89 -13.11 -7.16 11.60
N THR A 90 -12.73 -7.32 12.16
CA THR A 90 -12.34 -8.46 12.14
C THR A 90 -12.93 -9.49 12.17
N SER A 91 -13.21 -9.67 12.18
CA SER A 91 -13.73 -10.40 12.29
C SER A 91 -13.93 -11.32 11.86
N THR A 92 -13.91 -11.75 11.67
CA THR A 92 -14.19 -12.43 11.35
C THR A 92 -14.23 -13.25 11.25
N PRO A 93 -14.36 -13.65 11.25
CA PRO A 93 -14.51 -14.47 11.23
C PRO A 93 -14.37 -15.16 11.24
#